data_9a74d71a6ae8603f541bdf66334edb98
#
_entry.id   9a74d71a6ae8603f541bdf66334edb98
#
_cell.length_a   1.000
_cell.length_b   1.000
_cell.length_c   1.000
_cell.angle_alpha   90.00
_cell.angle_beta   90.00
_cell.angle_gamma   90.00
#
_symmetry.space_group_name_H-M   'P 1'
#
loop_
_entity.id
_entity.type
_entity.pdbx_description
1 polymer ?
#
loop_
_entity_poly.entity_id
_entity_poly.type
_entity_poly.pdbx_seq_one_letter_code
_entity_poly.pdbx_strand_id
1 'polypeptide(L)'
;MLRLIQIAPPLLLLVIATTLEASGDAVLRMGLYNNYGGALRVLLFIGAAALLFGYGLFLNLAPLEFGRVVGLYIATLFVVWQVINYLAFRTLPNLPTLVGGAFILTGGAIATFWKPN
;
A
#
# COMPACT_ATOMS: atom_id res chain seq x y z
N MET A 1 17.81 -15.78 -9.47
CA MET A 1 18.53 -14.50 -9.31
C MET A 1 18.12 -13.47 -10.34
N LEU A 2 18.10 -13.83 -11.63
CA LEU A 2 17.65 -12.88 -12.66
C LEU A 2 16.23 -12.37 -12.41
N ARG A 3 15.36 -13.20 -11.85
CA ARG A 3 14.01 -12.77 -11.48
C ARG A 3 14.01 -11.67 -10.43
N LEU A 4 14.89 -11.78 -9.44
CA LEU A 4 14.95 -10.76 -8.40
C LEU A 4 15.43 -9.43 -8.97
N ILE A 5 16.36 -9.46 -9.92
CA ILE A 5 16.83 -8.25 -10.58
C ILE A 5 15.70 -7.62 -11.40
N GLN A 6 14.89 -8.45 -12.06
CA GLN A 6 13.78 -7.96 -12.89
C GLN A 6 12.62 -7.41 -12.06
N ILE A 7 12.42 -7.95 -10.84
CA ILE A 7 11.29 -7.57 -9.99
C ILE A 7 11.66 -6.41 -9.06
N ALA A 8 12.94 -6.26 -8.70
CA ALA A 8 13.35 -5.24 -7.73
C ALA A 8 12.87 -3.82 -8.07
N PRO A 9 13.06 -3.29 -9.32
CA PRO A 9 12.53 -1.97 -9.65
C PRO A 9 11.00 -1.90 -9.59
N PRO A 10 10.23 -2.87 -10.12
CA PRO A 10 8.78 -2.87 -9.93
C PRO A 10 8.38 -2.92 -8.47
N LEU A 11 9.07 -3.73 -7.65
CA LEU A 11 8.76 -3.82 -6.23
C LEU A 11 9.00 -2.48 -5.55
N LEU A 12 10.08 -1.79 -5.87
CA LEU A 12 10.35 -0.46 -5.32
C LEU A 12 9.22 0.52 -5.66
N LEU A 13 8.76 0.53 -6.91
CA LEU A 13 7.65 1.39 -7.32
C LEU A 13 6.38 1.04 -6.55
N LEU A 14 6.12 -0.24 -6.32
CA LEU A 14 4.95 -0.67 -5.57
C LEU A 14 5.07 -0.32 -4.08
N VAL A 15 6.26 -0.39 -3.50
CA VAL A 15 6.46 0.03 -2.12
C VAL A 15 6.18 1.53 -1.99
N ILE A 16 6.65 2.34 -2.93
CA ILE A 16 6.36 3.77 -2.94
C ILE A 16 4.86 4.01 -3.11
N ALA A 17 4.23 3.33 -4.06
CA ALA A 17 2.81 3.49 -4.33
C ALA A 17 1.97 3.11 -3.10
N THR A 18 2.24 1.96 -2.48
CA THR A 18 1.48 1.50 -1.33
C THR A 18 1.70 2.40 -0.13
N THR A 19 2.91 2.94 0.04
CA THR A 19 3.19 3.91 1.11
C THR A 19 2.37 5.18 0.91
N LEU A 20 2.29 5.68 -0.33
CA LEU A 20 1.48 6.86 -0.64
C LEU A 20 0.00 6.59 -0.41
N GLU A 21 -0.48 5.41 -0.80
CA GLU A 21 -1.90 5.07 -0.61
C GLU A 21 -2.24 4.94 0.88
N ALA A 22 -1.46 4.18 1.63
CA ALA A 22 -1.71 3.99 3.05
C ALA A 22 -1.58 5.30 3.83
N SER A 23 -0.58 6.12 3.48
CA SER A 23 -0.40 7.43 4.12
C SER A 23 -1.55 8.36 3.76
N GLY A 24 -1.99 8.36 2.50
CA GLY A 24 -3.12 9.15 2.07
C GLY A 24 -4.40 8.78 2.80
N ASP A 25 -4.66 7.49 2.95
CA ASP A 25 -5.81 7.01 3.69
C ASP A 25 -5.72 7.38 5.18
N ALA A 26 -4.53 7.29 5.77
CA ALA A 26 -4.33 7.68 7.17
C ALA A 26 -4.59 9.18 7.36
N VAL A 27 -4.08 10.02 6.47
CA VAL A 27 -4.29 11.46 6.54
C VAL A 27 -5.77 11.80 6.34
N LEU A 28 -6.43 11.12 5.39
CA LEU A 28 -7.86 11.33 5.16
C LEU A 28 -8.66 10.96 6.41
N ARG A 29 -8.33 9.84 7.05
CA ARG A 29 -8.99 9.41 8.28
C ARG A 29 -8.79 10.43 9.39
N MET A 30 -7.60 10.99 9.51
CA MET A 30 -7.34 12.04 10.50
C MET A 30 -8.23 13.25 10.26
N GLY A 31 -8.39 13.67 9.01
CA GLY A 31 -9.25 14.80 8.66
C GLY A 31 -10.72 14.54 8.92
N LEU A 32 -11.17 13.28 8.75
CA LEU A 32 -12.57 12.91 8.92
C LEU A 32 -12.95 12.74 10.39
N TYR A 33 -12.10 12.10 11.19
CA TYR A 33 -12.51 11.62 12.50
C TYR A 33 -11.92 12.40 13.67
N ASN A 34 -10.94 13.26 13.44
CA ASN A 34 -10.39 14.09 14.51
C ASN A 34 -11.04 15.46 14.49
N ASN A 35 -11.11 16.09 15.67
CA ASN A 35 -11.80 17.35 15.83
C ASN A 35 -10.87 18.53 15.56
N TYR A 36 -10.41 18.64 14.32
CA TYR A 36 -9.52 19.74 13.92
C TYR A 36 -10.32 20.97 13.49
N GLY A 37 -9.70 22.13 13.54
CA GLY A 37 -10.27 23.36 12.98
C GLY A 37 -10.42 23.26 11.46
N GLY A 38 -11.30 24.11 10.89
CA GLY A 38 -11.64 24.03 9.48
C GLY A 38 -10.44 24.11 8.53
N ALA A 39 -9.49 25.03 8.81
CA ALA A 39 -8.33 25.21 7.94
C ALA A 39 -7.43 23.96 7.94
N LEU A 40 -7.18 23.38 9.11
CA LEU A 40 -6.36 22.18 9.19
C LEU A 40 -7.03 21.00 8.54
N ARG A 41 -8.35 20.86 8.71
CA ARG A 41 -9.12 19.80 8.05
C ARG A 41 -9.00 19.88 6.54
N VAL A 42 -9.13 21.07 5.96
CA VAL A 42 -8.99 21.27 4.52
C VAL A 42 -7.59 20.89 4.06
N LEU A 43 -6.56 21.31 4.81
CA LEU A 43 -5.18 20.95 4.48
C LEU A 43 -4.97 19.43 4.51
N LEU A 44 -5.56 18.74 5.48
CA LEU A 44 -5.46 17.28 5.54
C LEU A 44 -6.13 16.61 4.34
N PHE A 45 -7.29 17.12 3.93
CA PHE A 45 -7.97 16.59 2.74
C PHE A 45 -7.17 16.82 1.46
N ILE A 46 -6.58 18.02 1.31
CA ILE A 46 -5.75 18.31 0.15
C ILE A 46 -4.50 17.42 0.16
N GLY A 47 -3.85 17.27 1.31
CA GLY A 47 -2.70 16.40 1.44
C GLY A 47 -3.02 14.95 1.13
N ALA A 48 -4.16 14.46 1.63
CA ALA A 48 -4.61 13.11 1.34
C ALA A 48 -4.84 12.91 -0.16
N ALA A 49 -5.50 13.88 -0.81
CA ALA A 49 -5.75 13.80 -2.25
C ALA A 49 -4.44 13.75 -3.04
N ALA A 50 -3.45 14.55 -2.66
CA ALA A 50 -2.15 14.55 -3.32
C ALA A 50 -1.44 13.21 -3.15
N LEU A 51 -1.46 12.64 -1.94
CA LEU A 51 -0.85 11.34 -1.67
C LEU A 51 -1.52 10.23 -2.47
N LEU A 52 -2.86 10.23 -2.55
CA LEU A 52 -3.59 9.21 -3.29
C LEU A 52 -3.37 9.35 -4.79
N PHE A 53 -3.26 10.57 -5.30
CA PHE A 53 -2.91 10.77 -6.71
C PHE A 53 -1.52 10.22 -7.00
N GLY A 54 -0.55 10.50 -6.12
CA GLY A 54 0.82 9.98 -6.25
C GLY A 54 0.84 8.47 -6.24
N TYR A 55 0.03 7.84 -5.38
CA TYR A 55 -0.10 6.39 -5.36
C TYR A 55 -0.50 5.84 -6.73
N GLY A 56 -1.56 6.38 -7.31
CA GLY A 56 -2.01 5.91 -8.62
C GLY A 56 -0.96 6.08 -9.69
N LEU A 57 -0.23 7.19 -9.65
CA LEU A 57 0.83 7.45 -10.60
C LEU A 57 1.94 6.40 -10.51
N PHE A 58 2.46 6.16 -9.29
CA PHE A 58 3.55 5.20 -9.10
C PHE A 58 3.10 3.77 -9.37
N LEU A 59 1.87 3.42 -9.02
CA LEU A 59 1.35 2.09 -9.31
C LEU A 59 1.39 1.81 -10.82
N ASN A 60 0.99 2.80 -11.62
CA ASN A 60 0.90 2.62 -13.07
C ASN A 60 2.24 2.79 -13.78
N LEU A 61 3.28 3.23 -13.07
CA LEU A 61 4.64 3.26 -13.60
C LEU A 61 5.33 1.90 -13.49
N ALA A 62 4.83 0.99 -12.66
CA ALA A 62 5.43 -0.33 -12.50
C ALA A 62 5.34 -1.11 -13.82
N PRO A 63 6.46 -1.64 -14.34
CA PRO A 63 6.48 -2.32 -15.63
C PRO A 63 5.98 -3.77 -15.54
N LEU A 64 4.77 -3.96 -15.05
CA LEU A 64 4.10 -5.25 -14.94
C LEU A 64 2.74 -5.17 -15.58
N GLU A 65 2.24 -6.29 -16.06
CA GLU A 65 0.89 -6.35 -16.60
C GLU A 65 -0.11 -5.94 -15.52
N PHE A 66 -1.13 -5.20 -15.93
CA PHE A 66 -2.09 -4.63 -14.99
C PHE A 66 -2.74 -5.71 -14.11
N GLY A 67 -3.14 -6.84 -14.72
CA GLY A 67 -3.75 -7.93 -13.96
C GLY A 67 -2.78 -8.66 -13.06
N ARG A 68 -1.49 -8.71 -13.44
CA ARG A 68 -0.48 -9.42 -12.67
C ARG A 68 0.07 -8.60 -11.52
N VAL A 69 0.13 -7.28 -11.68
CA VAL A 69 0.65 -6.40 -10.63
C VAL A 69 -0.21 -6.44 -9.37
N VAL A 70 -1.49 -6.80 -9.52
CA VAL A 70 -2.44 -6.82 -8.40
C VAL A 70 -1.97 -7.72 -7.27
N GLY A 71 -1.46 -8.93 -7.58
CA GLY A 71 -1.01 -9.85 -6.54
C GLY A 71 0.12 -9.28 -5.72
N LEU A 72 1.15 -8.76 -6.39
CA LEU A 72 2.29 -8.16 -5.70
C LEU A 72 1.88 -6.89 -4.97
N TYR A 73 1.01 -6.09 -5.60
CA TYR A 73 0.52 -4.86 -5.01
C TYR A 73 -0.23 -5.12 -3.71
N ILE A 74 -1.16 -6.08 -3.70
CA ILE A 74 -1.96 -6.36 -2.50
C ILE A 74 -1.08 -6.87 -1.36
N ALA A 75 -0.13 -7.75 -1.64
CA ALA A 75 0.78 -8.25 -0.62
C ALA A 75 1.63 -7.12 -0.03
N THR A 76 2.18 -6.27 -0.91
CA THR A 76 2.98 -5.12 -0.48
C THR A 76 2.14 -4.13 0.32
N LEU A 77 0.92 -3.86 -0.17
CA LEU A 77 0.01 -2.95 0.49
C LEU A 77 -0.33 -3.42 1.90
N PHE A 78 -0.58 -4.72 2.08
CA PHE A 78 -0.90 -5.24 3.40
C PHE A 78 0.23 -4.94 4.40
N VAL A 79 1.47 -5.23 4.02
CA VAL A 79 2.61 -5.02 4.92
C VAL A 79 2.78 -3.53 5.22
N VAL A 80 2.75 -2.69 4.18
CA VAL A 80 2.91 -1.24 4.33
C VAL A 80 1.79 -0.67 5.20
N TRP A 81 0.55 -1.15 4.98
CA TRP A 81 -0.60 -0.68 5.74
C TRP A 81 -0.44 -0.97 7.23
N GLN A 82 0.08 -2.14 7.59
CA GLN A 82 0.31 -2.46 9.00
C GLN A 82 1.36 -1.53 9.60
N VAL A 83 2.42 -1.23 8.87
CA VAL A 83 3.45 -0.30 9.34
C VAL A 83 2.85 1.09 9.54
N ILE A 84 2.10 1.59 8.56
CA ILE A 84 1.48 2.92 8.66
C ILE A 84 0.47 2.96 9.79
N ASN A 85 -0.33 1.90 9.95
CA ASN A 85 -1.31 1.81 11.02
C ASN A 85 -0.65 1.96 12.39
N TYR A 86 0.49 1.30 12.58
CA TYR A 86 1.25 1.44 13.82
C TYR A 86 1.82 2.86 13.97
N LEU A 87 2.44 3.38 12.92
CA LEU A 87 3.09 4.70 13.00
C LEU A 87 2.08 5.83 13.19
N ALA A 88 0.94 5.77 12.52
CA ALA A 88 -0.06 6.83 12.56
C ALA A 88 -1.01 6.70 13.74
N PHE A 89 -1.41 5.48 14.08
CA PHE A 89 -2.48 5.24 15.06
C PHE A 89 -2.05 4.36 16.23
N ARG A 90 -0.79 3.92 16.25
CA ARG A 90 -0.23 3.08 17.33
C ARG A 90 -1.03 1.80 17.55
N THR A 91 -1.59 1.24 16.49
CA THR A 91 -2.38 0.02 16.53
C THR A 91 -1.56 -1.13 15.98
N LEU A 92 -1.42 -2.20 16.77
CA LEU A 92 -0.74 -3.42 16.33
C LEU A 92 -1.75 -4.38 15.72
N PRO A 93 -1.32 -5.22 14.76
CA PRO A 93 -2.24 -6.21 14.19
C PRO A 93 -2.62 -7.26 15.22
N ASN A 94 -3.91 -7.62 15.24
CA ASN A 94 -4.39 -8.69 16.09
C ASN A 94 -4.18 -10.05 15.40
N LEU A 95 -4.51 -11.13 16.11
CA LEU A 95 -4.29 -12.47 15.57
C LEU A 95 -5.08 -12.73 14.28
N PRO A 96 -6.37 -12.37 14.16
CA PRO A 96 -7.07 -12.54 12.88
C PRO A 96 -6.39 -11.81 11.73
N THR A 97 -5.88 -10.61 11.98
CA THR A 97 -5.16 -9.85 10.95
C THR A 97 -3.86 -10.54 10.55
N LEU A 98 -3.14 -11.10 11.53
CA LEU A 98 -1.90 -11.82 11.23
C LEU A 98 -2.17 -13.10 10.43
N VAL A 99 -3.20 -13.85 10.80
CA VAL A 99 -3.56 -15.08 10.08
C VAL A 99 -4.03 -14.74 8.67
N GLY A 100 -4.94 -13.79 8.54
CA GLY A 100 -5.41 -13.35 7.22
C GLY A 100 -4.28 -12.79 6.37
N GLY A 101 -3.38 -12.03 7.00
CA GLY A 101 -2.22 -11.47 6.32
C GLY A 101 -1.29 -12.54 5.77
N ALA A 102 -1.12 -13.66 6.51
CA ALA A 102 -0.33 -14.78 6.01
C ALA A 102 -0.91 -15.33 4.71
N PHE A 103 -2.24 -15.45 4.62
CA PHE A 103 -2.89 -15.88 3.39
C PHE A 103 -2.75 -14.86 2.28
N ILE A 104 -2.86 -13.57 2.59
CA ILE A 104 -2.69 -12.51 1.60
C ILE A 104 -1.27 -12.55 1.02
N LEU A 105 -0.26 -12.65 1.87
CA LEU A 105 1.13 -12.68 1.42
C LEU A 105 1.42 -13.93 0.60
N THR A 106 0.89 -15.07 1.04
CA THR A 106 1.06 -16.33 0.31
C THR A 106 0.38 -16.25 -1.06
N GLY A 107 -0.86 -15.74 -1.11
CA GLY A 107 -1.58 -15.59 -2.36
C GLY A 107 -0.89 -14.63 -3.31
N GLY A 108 -0.40 -13.51 -2.79
CA GLY A 108 0.35 -12.54 -3.58
C GLY A 108 1.63 -13.11 -4.15
N ALA A 109 2.35 -13.91 -3.35
CA ALA A 109 3.56 -14.57 -3.80
C ALA A 109 3.26 -15.58 -4.91
N ILE A 110 2.19 -16.34 -4.75
CA ILE A 110 1.78 -17.30 -5.79
C ILE A 110 1.45 -16.57 -7.09
N ALA A 111 0.67 -15.51 -7.00
CA ALA A 111 0.26 -14.75 -8.19
C ALA A 111 1.45 -14.11 -8.90
N THR A 112 2.48 -13.74 -8.14
CA THR A 112 3.63 -13.03 -8.69
C THR A 112 4.68 -13.97 -9.24
N PHE A 113 4.99 -15.05 -8.50
CA PHE A 113 6.16 -15.90 -8.79
C PHE A 113 5.82 -17.20 -9.47
N TRP A 114 4.58 -17.66 -9.40
CA TRP A 114 4.19 -18.90 -10.08
C TRP A 114 4.07 -18.61 -11.56
N LYS A 115 4.91 -19.26 -12.36
CA LYS A 115 4.84 -19.13 -13.81
C LYS A 115 4.11 -20.33 -14.39
N PRO A 116 2.99 -20.10 -15.08
CA PRO A 116 2.34 -21.20 -15.82
C PRO A 116 3.24 -21.66 -16.96
N ASN A 117 3.13 -22.92 -17.34
CA ASN A 117 3.91 -23.49 -18.44
C ASN A 117 3.54 -22.88 -19.79
#